data_36c27f87a011674bbf828e6c3da27607
#
_entry.id   36c27f87a011674bbf828e6c3da27607
#
_cell.length_a   1.000
_cell.length_b   1.000
_cell.length_c   1.000
_cell.angle_alpha   90.00
_cell.angle_beta   90.00
_cell.angle_gamma   90.00
#
_symmetry.space_group_name_H-M   'P 1'
#
loop_
_entity.id
_entity.type
_entity.pdbx_description
1 polymer ?
#
loop_
_entity_poly.entity_id
_entity_poly.type
_entity_poly.pdbx_seq_one_letter_code
_entity_poly.pdbx_strand_id
1 'polypeptide(L)'
;FSLILTFVGGLAAALLFGLIARKLHLSPLVGYLLAGVVVGPYSPGFVADSHTVEQFAELGVILLMFGVGLHFHLKDLIAVQKVAVPGAVVQISVATVLGVLVGWMFGWSAISGLVFGMAISVASTVVLSRVLEDNQNLHTPGGHVALGWLVVELSLIHI
;
A
#
# COMPACT_ATOMS: atom_id res chain seq x y z
N PHE A 1 -26.68 -5.90 -14.31
CA PHE A 1 -26.50 -7.10 -13.45
C PHE A 1 -25.05 -7.34 -13.06
N SER A 2 -24.08 -7.06 -13.91
CA SER A 2 -22.65 -7.30 -13.63
C SER A 2 -22.11 -6.43 -12.49
N LEU A 3 -22.48 -5.14 -12.40
CA LEU A 3 -21.96 -4.20 -11.42
C LEU A 3 -22.37 -4.59 -9.98
N ILE A 4 -23.66 -4.86 -9.76
CA ILE A 4 -24.17 -5.26 -8.44
C ILE A 4 -23.56 -6.61 -8.03
N LEU A 5 -23.49 -7.55 -8.95
CA LEU A 5 -22.94 -8.88 -8.67
C LEU A 5 -21.44 -8.81 -8.35
N THR A 6 -20.68 -8.01 -9.11
CA THR A 6 -19.25 -7.76 -8.87
C THR A 6 -19.04 -7.12 -7.50
N PHE A 7 -19.84 -6.09 -7.17
CA PHE A 7 -19.70 -5.39 -5.90
C PHE A 7 -20.06 -6.29 -4.71
N VAL A 8 -21.23 -6.94 -4.75
CA VAL A 8 -21.69 -7.81 -3.66
C VAL A 8 -20.80 -9.04 -3.53
N GLY A 9 -20.44 -9.68 -4.64
CA GLY A 9 -19.56 -10.86 -4.65
C GLY A 9 -18.14 -10.53 -4.15
N GLY A 10 -17.59 -9.41 -4.59
CA GLY A 10 -16.28 -8.92 -4.13
C GLY A 10 -16.26 -8.60 -2.64
N LEU A 11 -17.28 -7.88 -2.14
CA LEU A 11 -17.40 -7.57 -0.71
C LEU A 11 -17.63 -8.82 0.14
N ALA A 12 -18.45 -9.76 -0.31
CA ALA A 12 -18.70 -11.01 0.40
C ALA A 12 -17.43 -11.86 0.50
N ALA A 13 -16.67 -11.97 -0.60
CA ALA A 13 -15.38 -12.64 -0.61
C ALA A 13 -14.38 -11.95 0.32
N ALA A 14 -14.25 -10.61 0.24
CA ALA A 14 -13.36 -9.85 1.11
C ALA A 14 -13.72 -10.03 2.59
N LEU A 15 -15.00 -9.97 2.94
CA LEU A 15 -15.46 -10.20 4.31
C LEU A 15 -15.11 -11.61 4.80
N LEU A 16 -15.40 -12.63 4.00
CA LEU A 16 -15.15 -14.03 4.35
C LEU A 16 -13.66 -14.27 4.58
N PHE A 17 -12.82 -13.92 3.61
CA PHE A 17 -11.38 -14.12 3.70
C PHE A 17 -10.71 -13.21 4.74
N GLY A 18 -11.20 -11.99 4.93
CA GLY A 18 -10.76 -11.09 5.99
C GLY A 18 -11.04 -11.66 7.39
N LEU A 19 -12.22 -12.24 7.60
CA LEU A 19 -12.55 -12.92 8.86
C LEU A 19 -11.69 -14.17 9.09
N ILE A 20 -11.45 -14.96 8.04
CA ILE A 20 -10.55 -16.13 8.11
C ILE A 20 -9.13 -15.69 8.48
N ALA A 21 -8.60 -14.67 7.81
CA ALA A 21 -7.27 -14.13 8.11
C ALA A 21 -7.15 -13.69 9.58
N ARG A 22 -8.14 -12.94 10.08
CA ARG A 22 -8.19 -12.55 11.51
C ARG A 22 -8.21 -13.76 12.45
N LYS A 23 -8.96 -14.80 12.13
CA LYS A 23 -9.02 -16.03 12.93
C LYS A 23 -7.68 -16.76 12.96
N LEU A 24 -6.89 -16.64 11.90
CA LEU A 24 -5.52 -17.17 11.81
C LEU A 24 -4.45 -16.21 12.38
N HIS A 25 -4.86 -15.12 13.04
CA HIS A 25 -3.96 -14.08 13.57
C HIS A 25 -3.11 -13.39 12.48
N LEU A 26 -3.60 -13.39 11.24
CA LEU A 26 -3.02 -12.66 10.12
C LEU A 26 -3.70 -11.29 9.96
N SER A 27 -3.02 -10.37 9.28
CA SER A 27 -3.64 -9.10 8.91
C SER A 27 -4.85 -9.34 7.98
N PRO A 28 -5.98 -8.66 8.18
CA PRO A 28 -7.13 -8.70 7.27
C PRO A 28 -6.77 -8.39 5.81
N LEU A 29 -5.71 -7.61 5.58
CA LEU A 29 -5.19 -7.30 4.24
C LEU A 29 -4.81 -8.55 3.45
N VAL A 30 -4.22 -9.55 4.12
CA VAL A 30 -3.90 -10.85 3.49
C VAL A 30 -5.18 -11.53 3.02
N GLY A 31 -6.23 -11.47 3.83
CA GLY A 31 -7.55 -12.00 3.46
C GLY A 31 -8.14 -11.29 2.24
N TYR A 32 -8.05 -9.96 2.18
CA TYR A 32 -8.55 -9.18 1.04
C TYR A 32 -7.78 -9.47 -0.25
N LEU A 33 -6.46 -9.65 -0.17
CA LEU A 33 -5.65 -10.05 -1.32
C LEU A 33 -6.06 -11.45 -1.84
N LEU A 34 -6.24 -12.41 -0.93
CA LEU A 34 -6.71 -13.74 -1.29
C LEU A 34 -8.13 -13.71 -1.89
N ALA A 35 -9.02 -12.90 -1.34
CA ALA A 35 -10.35 -12.67 -1.92
C ALA A 35 -10.25 -12.17 -3.37
N GLY A 36 -9.38 -11.18 -3.63
CA GLY A 36 -9.13 -10.66 -4.96
C GLY A 36 -8.62 -11.71 -5.95
N VAL A 37 -7.76 -12.62 -5.50
CA VAL A 37 -7.30 -13.75 -6.32
C VAL A 37 -8.46 -14.71 -6.64
N VAL A 38 -9.30 -15.03 -5.66
CA VAL A 38 -10.41 -15.99 -5.81
C VAL A 38 -11.50 -15.48 -6.74
N VAL A 39 -11.81 -14.18 -6.71
CA VAL A 39 -12.81 -13.56 -7.61
C VAL A 39 -12.18 -12.96 -8.87
N GLY A 40 -10.87 -13.12 -9.02
CA GLY A 40 -10.10 -12.57 -10.14
C GLY A 40 -10.22 -13.38 -11.43
N PRO A 41 -9.73 -12.82 -12.55
CA PRO A 41 -9.93 -13.40 -13.89
C PRO A 41 -9.22 -14.74 -14.12
N TYR A 42 -8.30 -15.14 -13.24
CA TYR A 42 -7.53 -16.37 -13.37
C TYR A 42 -8.08 -17.51 -12.50
N SER A 43 -9.16 -17.28 -11.76
CA SER A 43 -9.79 -18.29 -10.90
C SER A 43 -11.01 -18.90 -11.58
N PRO A 44 -11.23 -20.21 -11.46
CA PRO A 44 -12.44 -20.86 -11.96
C PRO A 44 -13.63 -20.46 -11.08
N GLY A 45 -14.74 -20.05 -11.69
CA GLY A 45 -15.98 -19.74 -10.99
C GLY A 45 -16.48 -18.32 -11.25
N PHE A 46 -16.91 -17.62 -10.20
CA PHE A 46 -17.37 -16.24 -10.31
C PHE A 46 -16.17 -15.32 -10.55
N VAL A 47 -16.19 -14.65 -11.70
CA VAL A 47 -15.19 -13.65 -12.07
C VAL A 47 -15.83 -12.26 -11.95
N ALA A 48 -15.24 -11.42 -11.12
CA ALA A 48 -15.62 -10.03 -10.99
C ALA A 48 -15.19 -9.24 -12.25
N ASP A 49 -16.02 -8.29 -12.68
CA ASP A 49 -15.66 -7.43 -13.79
C ASP A 49 -14.49 -6.52 -13.42
N SER A 50 -13.35 -6.71 -14.07
CA SER A 50 -12.09 -6.03 -13.75
C SER A 50 -12.20 -4.51 -13.80
N HIS A 51 -12.91 -3.97 -14.79
CA HIS A 51 -13.10 -2.52 -14.94
C HIS A 51 -13.91 -1.94 -13.77
N THR A 52 -14.97 -2.62 -13.38
CA THR A 52 -15.80 -2.24 -12.24
C THR A 52 -15.02 -2.32 -10.93
N VAL A 53 -14.22 -3.39 -10.73
CA VAL A 53 -13.37 -3.55 -9.54
C VAL A 53 -12.34 -2.42 -9.44
N GLU A 54 -11.71 -2.03 -10.56
CA GLU A 54 -10.73 -0.95 -10.61
C GLU A 54 -11.34 0.39 -10.19
N GLN A 55 -12.53 0.73 -10.69
CA GLN A 55 -13.25 1.94 -10.30
C GLN A 55 -13.60 1.97 -8.80
N PHE A 56 -14.02 0.85 -8.23
CA PHE A 56 -14.28 0.75 -6.79
C PHE A 56 -12.98 0.83 -5.97
N ALA A 57 -11.88 0.27 -6.47
CA ALA A 57 -10.57 0.37 -5.83
C ALA A 57 -10.09 1.82 -5.78
N GLU A 58 -10.20 2.57 -6.88
CA GLU A 58 -9.87 4.00 -6.93
C GLU A 58 -10.71 4.81 -5.93
N LEU A 59 -12.03 4.57 -5.90
CA LEU A 59 -12.91 5.22 -4.92
C LEU A 59 -12.49 4.88 -3.48
N GLY A 60 -12.17 3.62 -3.22
CA GLY A 60 -11.69 3.16 -1.91
C GLY A 60 -10.40 3.85 -1.49
N VAL A 61 -9.45 4.03 -2.40
CA VAL A 61 -8.19 4.76 -2.14
C VAL A 61 -8.46 6.24 -1.84
N ILE A 62 -9.35 6.89 -2.61
CA ILE A 62 -9.72 8.29 -2.36
C ILE A 62 -10.31 8.46 -0.96
N LEU A 63 -11.26 7.60 -0.58
CA LEU A 63 -11.91 7.64 0.73
C LEU A 63 -10.92 7.35 1.86
N LEU A 64 -10.02 6.39 1.67
CA LEU A 64 -8.98 6.06 2.64
C LEU A 64 -8.03 7.25 2.83
N MET A 65 -7.54 7.84 1.74
CA MET A 65 -6.64 9.00 1.81
C MET A 65 -7.32 10.21 2.43
N PHE A 66 -8.60 10.41 2.15
CA PHE A 66 -9.40 11.45 2.81
C PHE A 66 -9.49 11.19 4.32
N GLY A 67 -9.79 9.95 4.73
CA GLY A 67 -9.84 9.55 6.14
C GLY A 67 -8.50 9.76 6.85
N VAL A 68 -7.39 9.33 6.25
CA VAL A 68 -6.03 9.57 6.77
C VAL A 68 -5.75 11.07 6.87
N GLY A 69 -6.10 11.85 5.83
CA GLY A 69 -5.90 13.30 5.82
C GLY A 69 -6.62 14.04 6.93
N LEU A 70 -7.82 13.59 7.34
CA LEU A 70 -8.56 14.17 8.46
C LEU A 70 -7.85 14.00 9.81
N HIS A 71 -7.09 12.92 9.98
CA HIS A 71 -6.34 12.63 11.20
C HIS A 71 -4.92 13.20 11.18
N PHE A 72 -4.53 13.84 10.09
CA PHE A 72 -3.17 14.31 9.85
C PHE A 72 -2.99 15.75 10.33
N HIS A 73 -2.18 15.94 11.35
CA HIS A 73 -1.81 17.27 11.81
C HIS A 73 -0.45 17.66 11.24
N LEU A 74 -0.40 18.71 10.42
CA LEU A 74 0.84 19.24 9.84
C LEU A 74 1.93 19.51 10.88
N LYS A 75 1.53 19.91 12.10
CA LYS A 75 2.46 20.16 13.22
C LYS A 75 3.23 18.88 13.62
N ASP A 76 2.56 17.74 13.62
CA ASP A 76 3.17 16.46 13.98
C ASP A 76 4.19 16.03 12.91
N LEU A 77 3.89 16.31 11.65
CA LEU A 77 4.79 16.07 10.54
C LEU A 77 6.07 16.91 10.62
N ILE A 78 5.93 18.20 10.90
CA ILE A 78 7.06 19.11 11.09
C ILE A 78 7.92 18.67 12.28
N ALA A 79 7.31 18.16 13.35
CA ALA A 79 8.03 17.70 14.53
C ALA A 79 8.96 16.50 14.22
N VAL A 80 8.57 15.62 13.31
CA VAL A 80 9.34 14.40 12.98
C VAL A 80 10.22 14.54 11.74
N GLN A 81 10.19 15.66 11.02
CA GLN A 81 10.91 15.85 9.76
C GLN A 81 12.41 15.59 9.85
N LYS A 82 13.04 15.91 10.99
CA LYS A 82 14.48 15.72 11.21
C LYS A 82 14.89 14.24 11.22
N VAL A 83 13.96 13.34 11.48
CA VAL A 83 14.17 11.89 11.45
C VAL A 83 13.61 11.31 10.16
N ALA A 84 12.41 11.72 9.76
CA ALA A 84 11.71 11.20 8.59
C ALA A 84 12.44 11.51 7.27
N VAL A 85 12.93 12.72 7.09
CA VAL A 85 13.61 13.11 5.83
C VAL A 85 14.92 12.34 5.61
N PRO A 86 15.90 12.36 6.53
CA PRO A 86 17.14 11.61 6.31
C PRO A 86 16.89 10.10 6.26
N GLY A 87 15.93 9.58 7.03
CA GLY A 87 15.56 8.17 6.98
C GLY A 87 15.03 7.75 5.62
N ALA A 88 14.06 8.48 5.07
CA ALA A 88 13.51 8.22 3.74
C ALA A 88 14.60 8.30 2.65
N VAL A 89 15.48 9.30 2.70
CA VAL A 89 16.58 9.43 1.73
C VAL A 89 17.52 8.22 1.80
N VAL A 90 17.91 7.79 2.99
CA VAL A 90 18.77 6.60 3.16
C VAL A 90 18.06 5.35 2.64
N GLN A 91 16.79 5.15 2.99
CA GLN A 91 16.00 4.00 2.51
C GLN A 91 15.92 3.95 1.00
N ILE A 92 15.54 5.05 0.35
CA ILE A 92 15.43 5.14 -1.11
C ILE A 92 16.81 4.86 -1.76
N SER A 93 17.87 5.42 -1.21
CA SER A 93 19.23 5.21 -1.73
C SER A 93 19.64 3.74 -1.63
N VAL A 94 19.45 3.11 -0.48
CA VAL A 94 19.77 1.69 -0.27
C VAL A 94 18.94 0.80 -1.18
N ALA A 95 17.62 1.02 -1.25
CA ALA A 95 16.73 0.23 -2.10
C ALA A 95 17.08 0.39 -3.59
N THR A 96 17.43 1.60 -4.02
CA THR A 96 17.86 1.86 -5.40
C THR A 96 19.16 1.14 -5.73
N VAL A 97 20.16 1.19 -4.85
CA VAL A 97 21.41 0.46 -5.04
C VAL A 97 21.18 -1.05 -5.11
N LEU A 98 20.35 -1.59 -4.21
CA LEU A 98 19.99 -3.01 -4.23
C LEU A 98 19.24 -3.38 -5.50
N GLY A 99 18.32 -2.55 -5.97
CA GLY A 99 17.60 -2.73 -7.22
C GLY A 99 18.53 -2.75 -8.44
N VAL A 100 19.53 -1.87 -8.47
CA VAL A 100 20.56 -1.86 -9.53
C VAL A 100 21.38 -3.15 -9.49
N LEU A 101 21.79 -3.59 -8.31
CA LEU A 101 22.57 -4.84 -8.16
C LEU A 101 21.76 -6.06 -8.62
N VAL A 102 20.50 -6.16 -8.22
CA VAL A 102 19.59 -7.22 -8.67
C VAL A 102 19.39 -7.16 -10.18
N GLY A 103 19.11 -5.98 -10.74
CA GLY A 103 18.98 -5.79 -12.19
C GLY A 103 20.25 -6.24 -12.95
N TRP A 104 21.39 -5.90 -12.42
CA TRP A 104 22.67 -6.31 -12.99
C TRP A 104 22.86 -7.83 -12.99
N MET A 105 22.49 -8.53 -11.90
CA MET A 105 22.50 -9.99 -11.83
C MET A 105 21.61 -10.65 -12.88
N PHE A 106 20.52 -10.01 -13.26
CA PHE A 106 19.60 -10.46 -14.32
C PHE A 106 19.97 -9.95 -15.73
N GLY A 107 21.10 -9.30 -15.89
CA GLY A 107 21.56 -8.77 -17.18
C GLY A 107 20.81 -7.55 -17.68
N TRP A 108 20.13 -6.82 -16.80
CA TRP A 108 19.42 -5.59 -17.16
C TRP A 108 20.39 -4.43 -17.33
N SER A 109 19.97 -3.40 -18.07
CA SER A 109 20.72 -2.15 -18.14
C SER A 109 20.76 -1.45 -16.77
N ALA A 110 21.80 -0.65 -16.53
CA ALA A 110 21.92 0.14 -15.29
C ALA A 110 20.69 1.05 -15.08
N ILE A 111 20.16 1.62 -16.17
CA ILE A 111 18.96 2.47 -16.13
C ILE A 111 17.73 1.67 -15.68
N SER A 112 17.54 0.46 -16.24
CA SER A 112 16.42 -0.40 -15.83
C SER A 112 16.52 -0.82 -14.38
N GLY A 113 17.72 -1.16 -13.90
CA GLY A 113 17.97 -1.46 -12.50
C GLY A 113 17.71 -0.27 -11.57
N LEU A 114 18.08 0.93 -12.00
CA LEU A 114 17.82 2.16 -11.24
C LEU A 114 16.31 2.44 -11.14
N VAL A 115 15.58 2.38 -12.25
CA VAL A 115 14.12 2.57 -12.25
C VAL A 115 13.44 1.51 -11.38
N PHE A 116 13.85 0.25 -11.48
CA PHE A 116 13.34 -0.82 -10.64
C PHE A 116 13.62 -0.57 -9.16
N GLY A 117 14.83 -0.17 -8.80
CA GLY A 117 15.21 0.13 -7.42
C GLY A 117 14.43 1.30 -6.84
N MET A 118 14.23 2.37 -7.62
CA MET A 118 13.38 3.48 -7.21
C MET A 118 11.92 3.04 -7.04
N ALA A 119 11.41 2.22 -7.94
CA ALA A 119 10.02 1.74 -7.87
C ALA A 119 9.75 0.90 -6.61
N ILE A 120 10.68 0.00 -6.24
CA ILE A 120 10.54 -0.83 -5.03
C ILE A 120 10.87 -0.07 -3.73
N SER A 121 11.52 1.09 -3.82
CA SER A 121 11.84 1.90 -2.64
C SER A 121 10.63 2.58 -2.03
N VAL A 122 9.58 2.75 -2.82
CA VAL A 122 8.36 3.44 -2.40
C VAL A 122 7.50 2.49 -1.58
N ALA A 123 7.34 2.80 -0.30
CA ALA A 123 6.43 2.07 0.56
C ALA A 123 4.97 2.38 0.21
N SER A 124 4.10 1.38 0.35
CA SER A 124 2.67 1.60 0.17
C SER A 124 2.09 2.41 1.34
N THR A 125 1.75 3.65 1.08
CA THR A 125 1.11 4.56 2.03
C THR A 125 -0.19 3.97 2.56
N VAL A 126 -0.97 3.33 1.69
CA VAL A 126 -2.25 2.70 2.02
C VAL A 126 -2.06 1.55 3.00
N VAL A 127 -1.13 0.65 2.73
CA VAL A 127 -0.87 -0.52 3.59
C VAL A 127 -0.33 -0.10 4.93
N LEU A 128 0.65 0.82 4.97
CA LEU A 128 1.24 1.25 6.23
C LEU A 128 0.26 2.02 7.10
N SER A 129 -0.52 2.95 6.51
CA SER A 129 -1.56 3.69 7.23
C SER A 129 -2.58 2.73 7.85
N ARG A 130 -3.00 1.72 7.08
CA ARG A 130 -3.95 0.72 7.56
C ARG A 130 -3.39 -0.14 8.69
N VAL A 131 -2.15 -0.58 8.57
CA VAL A 131 -1.47 -1.37 9.63
C VAL A 131 -1.31 -0.54 10.90
N LEU A 132 -0.95 0.74 10.79
CA LEU A 132 -0.84 1.65 11.94
C LEU A 132 -2.20 1.87 12.62
N GLU A 133 -3.27 2.02 11.83
CA GLU A 133 -4.63 2.19 12.34
C GLU A 133 -5.13 0.92 13.03
N ASP A 134 -5.00 -0.24 12.40
CA ASP A 134 -5.41 -1.53 12.95
C ASP A 134 -4.69 -1.89 14.27
N ASN A 135 -3.45 -1.44 14.43
CA ASN A 135 -2.66 -1.63 15.65
C ASN A 135 -2.77 -0.44 16.65
N GLN A 136 -3.62 0.54 16.38
CA GLN A 136 -3.81 1.76 17.19
C GLN A 136 -2.51 2.55 17.42
N ASN A 137 -1.57 2.46 16.50
CA ASN A 137 -0.27 3.12 16.56
C ASN A 137 -0.20 4.44 15.77
N LEU A 138 -1.30 4.83 15.11
CA LEU A 138 -1.35 6.01 14.25
C LEU A 138 -0.94 7.31 14.97
N HIS A 139 -1.38 7.46 16.22
CA HIS A 139 -1.12 8.66 17.06
C HIS A 139 0.09 8.51 17.99
N THR A 140 0.87 7.44 17.85
CA THR A 140 2.11 7.28 18.61
C THR A 140 3.26 8.06 17.97
N PRO A 141 4.33 8.40 18.71
CA PRO A 141 5.52 9.01 18.13
C PRO A 141 6.11 8.20 16.97
N GLY A 142 6.10 6.87 17.08
CA GLY A 142 6.51 5.97 16.00
C GLY A 142 5.60 6.04 14.77
N GLY A 143 4.28 6.14 14.98
CA GLY A 143 3.30 6.33 13.91
C GLY A 143 3.50 7.65 13.17
N HIS A 144 3.74 8.74 13.90
CA HIS A 144 4.03 10.05 13.30
C HIS A 144 5.32 10.03 12.46
N VAL A 145 6.38 9.36 12.93
CA VAL A 145 7.62 9.18 12.17
C VAL A 145 7.36 8.38 10.91
N ALA A 146 6.64 7.26 10.99
CA ALA A 146 6.31 6.41 9.85
C ALA A 146 5.47 7.15 8.81
N LEU A 147 4.46 7.91 9.23
CA LEU A 147 3.65 8.73 8.32
C LEU A 147 4.47 9.86 7.69
N GLY A 148 5.32 10.53 8.48
CA GLY A 148 6.24 11.55 7.98
C GLY A 148 7.18 11.01 6.92
N TRP A 149 7.67 9.80 7.12
CA TRP A 149 8.51 9.07 6.17
C TRP A 149 7.80 8.83 4.83
N LEU A 150 6.55 8.35 4.88
CA LEU A 150 5.71 8.15 3.69
C LEU A 150 5.47 9.45 2.91
N VAL A 151 5.20 10.55 3.61
CA VAL A 151 4.98 11.86 2.97
C VAL A 151 6.23 12.32 2.23
N VAL A 152 7.41 12.11 2.80
CA VAL A 152 8.68 12.43 2.15
C VAL A 152 8.88 11.57 0.90
N GLU A 153 8.62 10.25 0.98
CA GLU A 153 8.70 9.35 -0.17
C GLU A 153 7.77 9.80 -1.30
N LEU A 154 6.50 10.10 -0.98
CA LEU A 154 5.53 10.59 -1.96
C LEU A 154 5.96 11.93 -2.60
N SER A 155 6.56 12.82 -1.82
CA SER A 155 7.04 14.10 -2.33
C SER A 155 8.19 13.93 -3.31
N LEU A 156 9.08 12.95 -3.10
CA LEU A 156 10.20 12.65 -3.99
C LEU A 156 9.78 12.03 -5.32
N ILE A 157 8.63 11.35 -5.37
CA ILE A 157 8.08 10.80 -6.63
C ILE A 157 7.51 11.91 -7.51
N HIS A 158 7.04 12.99 -6.93
CA HIS A 158 6.43 14.12 -7.66
C HIS A 158 7.44 15.10 -8.25
N ILE A 159 8.71 14.97 -7.94
CA ILE A 159 9.82 15.77 -8.49
C ILE A 159 10.47 15.04 -9.67
#